data_dedc67dc9578e2da130b20757cb3f7ce
#
_entry.id   dedc67dc9578e2da130b20757cb3f7ce
#
_cell.length_a   1.000
_cell.length_b   1.000
_cell.length_c   1.000
_cell.angle_alpha   90.00
_cell.angle_beta   90.00
_cell.angle_gamma   90.00
#
_symmetry.space_group_name_H-M   'P 1'
#
loop_
_entity.id
_entity.type
_entity.pdbx_description
1 polymer ?
#
loop_
_entity_poly.entity_id
_entity_poly.type
_entity_poly.pdbx_seq_one_letter_code
_entity_poly.pdbx_strand_id
1 'polypeptide(L)'
;TRRSISNTATRVETIDGEELDEKNNMRPANISMLLHESTGLQVQQTSATSGNASIRVQGLDGRYTQLLKDGYPNFGNFASGLSILEIPPLDLKQVEIIKGPASTLYGAGTIAGVVNFISKMPAEKFSGDFIFNQSNIGQTNIGGYISKKKGKLGYAVLASFNAQKA
;
A
#
# COMPACT_ATOMS: atom_id res chain seq x y z
N THR A 1 2.26 4.48 -24.22
CA THR A 1 3.73 4.32 -24.31
C THR A 1 4.22 4.05 -22.88
N ARG A 2 4.60 2.80 -22.55
CA ARG A 2 5.25 2.48 -21.28
C ARG A 2 6.62 3.18 -21.29
N ARG A 3 6.78 4.22 -20.49
CA ARG A 3 8.09 4.80 -20.20
C ARG A 3 8.85 3.82 -19.30
N SER A 4 10.04 3.44 -19.70
CA SER A 4 10.94 2.65 -18.86
C SER A 4 11.36 3.50 -17.65
N ILE A 5 11.27 2.92 -16.46
CA ILE A 5 11.65 3.54 -15.19
C ILE A 5 13.11 4.04 -15.22
N SER A 6 13.98 3.37 -16.01
CA SER A 6 15.39 3.72 -16.16
C SER A 6 15.65 5.09 -16.83
N ASN A 7 14.66 5.67 -17.51
CA ASN A 7 14.78 6.95 -18.21
C ASN A 7 14.05 8.11 -17.53
N THR A 8 13.62 7.94 -16.28
CA THR A 8 12.95 9.00 -15.53
C THR A 8 13.97 9.69 -14.63
N ALA A 9 14.05 11.01 -14.68
CA ALA A 9 14.91 11.82 -13.80
C ALA A 9 14.52 11.72 -12.32
N THR A 10 13.32 11.24 -12.03
CA THR A 10 12.77 11.03 -10.70
C THR A 10 13.08 9.60 -10.24
N ARG A 11 13.60 9.45 -9.03
CA ARG A 11 13.90 8.13 -8.46
C ARG A 11 12.60 7.40 -8.15
N VAL A 12 12.30 6.39 -8.94
CA VAL A 12 11.15 5.49 -8.75
C VAL A 12 11.65 4.17 -8.19
N GLU A 13 11.09 3.75 -7.09
CA GLU A 13 11.29 2.43 -6.48
C GLU A 13 9.99 1.64 -6.58
N THR A 14 10.08 0.38 -6.90
CA THR A 14 8.91 -0.51 -7.02
C THR A 14 9.11 -1.69 -6.09
N ILE A 15 8.13 -1.91 -5.21
CA ILE A 15 8.02 -3.12 -4.40
C ILE A 15 7.06 -4.04 -5.17
N ASP A 16 7.54 -5.17 -5.63
CA ASP A 16 6.76 -6.09 -6.47
C ASP A 16 6.08 -7.22 -5.67
N GLY A 17 5.40 -8.13 -6.39
CA GLY A 17 4.53 -9.13 -5.79
C GLY A 17 5.26 -10.12 -4.87
N GLU A 18 6.47 -10.56 -5.18
CA GLU A 18 7.20 -11.52 -4.34
C GLU A 18 7.55 -10.89 -2.98
N GLU A 19 8.09 -9.67 -3.00
CA GLU A 19 8.41 -8.91 -1.80
C GLU A 19 7.15 -8.54 -1.00
N LEU A 20 6.04 -8.23 -1.70
CA LEU A 20 4.76 -7.97 -1.07
C LEU A 20 4.20 -9.20 -0.35
N ASP A 21 4.28 -10.37 -0.97
CA ASP A 21 3.76 -11.62 -0.40
C ASP A 21 4.58 -12.04 0.83
N GLU A 22 5.90 -11.90 0.78
CA GLU A 22 6.77 -12.16 1.93
C GLU A 22 6.43 -11.24 3.12
N LYS A 23 6.30 -9.95 2.90
CA LYS A 23 5.97 -8.96 3.93
C LYS A 23 4.55 -9.14 4.48
N ASN A 24 3.59 -9.49 3.63
CA ASN A 24 2.22 -9.78 4.05
C ASN A 24 2.16 -10.99 5.00
N ASN A 25 3.02 -11.99 4.78
CA ASN A 25 3.12 -13.15 5.67
C ASN A 25 3.73 -12.80 7.03
N MET A 26 4.63 -11.82 7.09
CA MET A 26 5.26 -11.39 8.35
C MET A 26 4.30 -10.61 9.25
N ARG A 27 3.51 -9.69 8.69
CA ARG A 27 2.48 -8.92 9.42
C ARG A 27 1.26 -8.67 8.54
N PRO A 28 0.31 -9.59 8.54
CA PRO A 28 -0.96 -9.42 7.83
C PRO A 28 -1.68 -8.14 8.25
N ALA A 29 -2.31 -7.47 7.28
CA ALA A 29 -3.08 -6.24 7.47
C ALA A 29 -2.27 -4.99 7.90
N ASN A 30 -0.95 -4.99 7.81
CA ASN A 30 -0.15 -3.81 8.14
C ASN A 30 0.67 -3.31 6.96
N ILE A 31 0.09 -2.42 6.17
CA ILE A 31 0.76 -1.81 5.02
C ILE A 31 1.96 -0.96 5.41
N SER A 32 2.00 -0.47 6.66
CA SER A 32 3.12 0.34 7.16
C SER A 32 4.44 -0.44 7.12
N MET A 33 4.38 -1.74 7.31
CA MET A 33 5.57 -2.60 7.27
C MET A 33 6.13 -2.73 5.85
N LEU A 34 5.26 -2.77 4.85
CA LEU A 34 5.67 -2.81 3.43
C LEU A 34 6.53 -1.60 3.05
N LEU A 35 6.25 -0.46 3.66
CA LEU A 35 6.92 0.80 3.35
C LEU A 35 8.16 1.04 4.19
N HIS A 36 8.28 0.39 5.35
CA HIS A 36 9.37 0.66 6.31
C HIS A 36 10.75 0.25 5.79
N GLU A 37 10.83 -0.76 4.93
CA GLU A 37 12.09 -1.27 4.39
C GLU A 37 12.57 -0.52 3.15
N SER A 38 11.71 0.30 2.55
CA SER A 38 12.12 1.13 1.41
C SER A 38 13.06 2.23 1.82
N THR A 39 14.19 2.35 1.14
CA THR A 39 15.23 3.35 1.43
C THR A 39 14.66 4.77 1.42
N GLY A 40 14.85 5.52 2.52
CA GLY A 40 14.38 6.90 2.62
C GLY A 40 12.88 7.06 2.92
N LEU A 41 12.18 5.96 3.21
CA LEU A 41 10.85 5.97 3.82
C LEU A 41 10.96 5.67 5.30
N GLN A 42 10.23 6.42 6.10
CA GLN A 42 10.09 6.19 7.53
C GLN A 42 8.62 6.19 7.88
N VAL A 43 8.14 5.09 8.42
CA VAL A 43 6.79 4.99 8.97
C VAL A 43 6.88 5.21 10.46
N GLN A 44 6.34 6.32 10.91
CA GLN A 44 6.30 6.69 12.33
C GLN A 44 4.89 6.44 12.86
N GLN A 45 4.76 5.57 13.84
CA GLN A 45 3.50 5.39 14.56
C GLN A 45 3.28 6.60 15.46
N THR A 46 2.21 7.36 15.23
CA THR A 46 1.90 8.59 15.96
C THR A 46 0.99 8.35 17.15
N SER A 47 0.29 7.21 17.18
CA SER A 47 -0.53 6.80 18.30
C SER A 47 -0.55 5.28 18.42
N ALA A 48 -0.15 4.79 19.59
CA ALA A 48 -0.19 3.35 19.90
C ALA A 48 -1.63 2.82 20.04
N THR A 49 -2.55 3.67 20.49
CA THR A 49 -3.94 3.29 20.79
C THR A 49 -4.82 3.25 19.52
N SER A 50 -4.64 4.23 18.62
CA SER A 50 -5.44 4.33 17.39
C SER A 50 -4.79 3.69 16.16
N GLY A 51 -3.53 3.23 16.28
CA GLY A 51 -2.78 2.68 15.17
C GLY A 51 -2.39 3.71 14.11
N ASN A 52 -2.60 5.00 14.36
CA ASN A 52 -2.24 6.06 13.44
C ASN A 52 -0.75 6.04 13.13
N ALA A 53 -0.44 6.12 11.85
CA ALA A 53 0.92 6.18 11.36
C ALA A 53 1.10 7.35 10.37
N SER A 54 2.30 7.88 10.30
CA SER A 54 2.72 8.90 9.33
C SER A 54 3.87 8.35 8.50
N ILE A 55 3.78 8.51 7.19
CA ILE A 55 4.86 8.16 6.27
C ILE A 55 5.66 9.42 5.98
N ARG A 56 6.95 9.37 6.27
CA ARG A 56 7.90 10.42 5.92
C ARG A 56 8.76 9.94 4.75
N VAL A 57 8.84 10.74 3.71
CA VAL A 57 9.69 10.49 2.55
C VAL A 57 10.86 11.44 2.60
N GLN A 58 12.09 10.92 2.59
CA GLN A 58 13.33 11.71 2.68
C GLN A 58 13.35 12.67 3.89
N GLY A 59 12.76 12.28 5.01
CA GLY A 59 12.69 13.07 6.23
C GLY A 59 11.61 14.17 6.24
N LEU A 60 10.89 14.39 5.12
CA LEU A 60 9.81 15.35 5.04
C LEU A 60 8.53 14.80 5.67
N ASP A 61 7.74 15.69 6.26
CA ASP A 61 6.47 15.34 6.92
C ASP A 61 5.49 14.68 5.94
N GLY A 62 4.66 13.76 6.43
CA GLY A 62 3.71 13.00 5.64
C GLY A 62 2.69 13.86 4.87
N ARG A 63 2.43 15.10 5.31
CA ARG A 63 1.56 16.06 4.57
C ARG A 63 2.08 16.40 3.19
N TYR A 64 3.38 16.20 2.93
CA TYR A 64 4.03 16.46 1.66
C TYR A 64 4.15 15.22 0.77
N THR A 65 3.58 14.10 1.21
CA THR A 65 3.55 12.83 0.48
C THR A 65 2.11 12.48 0.15
N GLN A 66 1.84 12.24 -1.13
CA GLN A 66 0.52 11.84 -1.59
C GLN A 66 0.41 10.32 -1.69
N LEU A 67 -0.71 9.78 -1.20
CA LEU A 67 -1.07 8.38 -1.39
C LEU A 67 -2.06 8.26 -2.55
N LEU A 68 -1.75 7.36 -3.47
CA LEU A 68 -2.61 7.03 -4.60
C LEU A 68 -3.01 5.54 -4.53
N LYS A 69 -4.21 5.24 -5.00
CA LYS A 69 -4.66 3.89 -5.30
C LYS A 69 -5.00 3.83 -6.79
N ASP A 70 -4.29 2.96 -7.52
CA ASP A 70 -4.42 2.83 -8.98
C ASP A 70 -4.29 4.15 -9.76
N GLY A 71 -3.42 5.06 -9.25
CA GLY A 71 -3.19 6.37 -9.84
C GLY A 71 -4.17 7.47 -9.42
N TYR A 72 -5.18 7.15 -8.62
CA TYR A 72 -6.15 8.12 -8.10
C TYR A 72 -5.82 8.50 -6.65
N PRO A 73 -6.00 9.76 -6.25
CA PRO A 73 -5.83 10.18 -4.86
C PRO A 73 -6.69 9.33 -3.92
N ASN A 74 -6.07 8.73 -2.92
CA ASN A 74 -6.81 7.99 -1.90
C ASN A 74 -7.55 8.98 -0.98
N PHE A 75 -8.69 8.54 -0.43
CA PHE A 75 -9.49 9.36 0.47
C PHE A 75 -8.64 9.80 1.67
N GLY A 76 -8.67 11.09 1.99
CA GLY A 76 -7.81 11.68 3.02
C GLY A 76 -6.47 12.19 2.52
N ASN A 77 -6.00 11.75 1.39
CA ASN A 77 -4.89 12.25 0.56
C ASN A 77 -3.55 12.52 1.25
N PHE A 78 -3.39 12.17 2.52
CA PHE A 78 -2.16 12.40 3.27
C PHE A 78 -1.55 11.08 3.75
N ALA A 79 -0.25 10.97 3.62
CA ALA A 79 0.53 9.87 4.17
C ALA A 79 0.60 9.93 5.71
N SER A 80 -0.48 10.39 6.33
CA SER A 80 -0.62 10.52 7.78
C SER A 80 -2.04 10.17 8.21
N GLY A 81 -2.16 9.64 9.42
CA GLY A 81 -3.44 9.28 10.02
C GLY A 81 -3.99 7.93 9.55
N LEU A 82 -5.31 7.82 9.51
CA LEU A 82 -6.02 6.57 9.24
C LEU A 82 -5.97 6.14 7.77
N SER A 83 -5.64 7.03 6.85
CA SER A 83 -5.64 6.76 5.40
C SER A 83 -4.74 5.58 5.01
N ILE A 84 -3.66 5.35 5.75
CA ILE A 84 -2.75 4.22 5.51
C ILE A 84 -3.40 2.88 5.87
N LEU A 85 -4.27 2.88 6.89
CA LEU A 85 -4.94 1.66 7.37
C LEU A 85 -6.09 1.22 6.46
N GLU A 86 -6.59 2.11 5.60
CA GLU A 86 -7.69 1.83 4.68
C GLU A 86 -7.25 1.04 3.45
N ILE A 87 -5.93 0.88 3.23
CA ILE A 87 -5.40 0.18 2.07
C ILE A 87 -5.19 -1.29 2.43
N PRO A 88 -6.00 -2.22 1.87
CA PRO A 88 -5.83 -3.63 2.13
C PRO A 88 -4.62 -4.17 1.38
N PRO A 89 -3.69 -4.86 2.05
CA PRO A 89 -2.48 -5.36 1.40
C PRO A 89 -2.72 -6.55 0.46
N LEU A 90 -3.78 -7.33 0.68
CA LEU A 90 -4.07 -8.57 -0.07
C LEU A 90 -4.42 -8.35 -1.53
N ASP A 91 -4.98 -7.19 -1.89
CA ASP A 91 -5.32 -6.86 -3.27
C ASP A 91 -4.19 -6.17 -4.02
N LEU A 92 -3.06 -5.92 -3.37
CA LEU A 92 -1.94 -5.21 -3.98
C LEU A 92 -1.14 -6.14 -4.91
N LYS A 93 -0.87 -5.63 -6.10
CA LYS A 93 0.05 -6.21 -7.06
C LYS A 93 1.47 -5.69 -6.87
N GLN A 94 1.58 -4.38 -6.66
CA GLN A 94 2.85 -3.68 -6.48
C GLN A 94 2.63 -2.33 -5.81
N VAL A 95 3.68 -1.79 -5.22
CA VAL A 95 3.71 -0.42 -4.70
C VAL A 95 4.80 0.36 -5.42
N GLU A 96 4.44 1.50 -6.00
CA GLU A 96 5.37 2.41 -6.66
C GLU A 96 5.63 3.61 -5.77
N ILE A 97 6.89 3.90 -5.52
CA ILE A 97 7.33 5.00 -4.67
C ILE A 97 8.13 5.97 -5.52
N ILE A 98 7.59 7.14 -5.73
CA ILE A 98 8.24 8.24 -6.43
C ILE A 98 8.81 9.18 -5.39
N LYS A 99 10.14 9.27 -5.29
CA LYS A 99 10.85 10.10 -4.32
C LYS A 99 11.25 11.42 -4.95
N GLY A 100 10.88 12.52 -4.30
CA GLY A 100 11.14 13.87 -4.77
C GLY A 100 9.90 14.58 -5.33
N PRO A 101 10.05 15.82 -5.78
CA PRO A 101 8.93 16.65 -6.18
C PRO A 101 8.22 16.09 -7.43
N ALA A 102 6.94 15.78 -7.27
CA ALA A 102 6.07 15.28 -8.34
C ALA A 102 4.85 16.21 -8.56
N SER A 103 4.96 17.47 -8.12
CA SER A 103 3.86 18.44 -8.13
C SER A 103 3.31 18.75 -9.51
N THR A 104 4.11 18.62 -10.56
CA THR A 104 3.67 18.81 -11.95
C THR A 104 2.67 17.76 -12.43
N LEU A 105 2.70 16.57 -11.83
CA LEU A 105 1.82 15.45 -12.21
C LEU A 105 0.68 15.23 -11.21
N TYR A 106 0.94 15.47 -9.93
CA TYR A 106 0.05 15.07 -8.85
C TYR A 106 -0.38 16.21 -7.90
N GLY A 107 0.04 17.46 -8.17
CA GLY A 107 -0.39 18.63 -7.43
C GLY A 107 0.55 19.08 -6.31
N ALA A 108 0.20 20.19 -5.65
CA ALA A 108 1.07 20.92 -4.72
C ALA A 108 1.47 20.15 -3.44
N GLY A 109 0.71 19.12 -3.06
CA GLY A 109 1.00 18.31 -1.87
C GLY A 109 2.11 17.26 -2.03
N THR A 110 2.75 17.18 -3.22
CA THR A 110 3.68 16.10 -3.57
C THR A 110 5.14 16.55 -3.61
N ILE A 111 5.55 17.35 -2.62
CA ILE A 111 6.92 17.87 -2.54
C ILE A 111 7.90 16.78 -2.12
N ALA A 112 7.50 15.92 -1.20
CA ALA A 112 8.32 14.81 -0.72
C ALA A 112 8.27 13.61 -1.66
N GLY A 113 7.11 13.34 -2.27
CA GLY A 113 6.92 12.25 -3.19
C GLY A 113 5.49 11.73 -3.25
N VAL A 114 5.35 10.60 -3.94
CA VAL A 114 4.08 9.91 -4.15
C VAL A 114 4.27 8.43 -3.87
N VAL A 115 3.32 7.82 -3.18
CA VAL A 115 3.22 6.37 -3.01
C VAL A 115 1.95 5.90 -3.69
N ASN A 116 2.10 5.09 -4.74
CA ASN A 116 0.99 4.58 -5.53
C ASN A 116 0.82 3.07 -5.30
N PHE A 117 -0.32 2.69 -4.77
CA PHE A 117 -0.69 1.30 -4.51
C PHE A 117 -1.47 0.77 -5.71
N ILE A 118 -0.93 -0.23 -6.38
CA ILE A 118 -1.52 -0.81 -7.60
C ILE A 118 -2.21 -2.12 -7.25
N SER A 119 -3.48 -2.22 -7.59
CA SER A 119 -4.33 -3.39 -7.34
C SER A 119 -3.99 -4.57 -8.27
N LYS A 120 -4.19 -5.79 -7.78
CA LYS A 120 -4.22 -7.01 -8.60
C LYS A 120 -5.37 -6.92 -9.60
N MET A 121 -5.10 -7.12 -10.87
CA MET A 121 -6.15 -7.23 -11.89
C MET A 121 -6.58 -8.68 -12.07
N PRO A 122 -7.90 -8.96 -12.22
CA PRO A 122 -8.39 -10.29 -12.50
C PRO A 122 -7.76 -10.86 -13.78
N ALA A 123 -7.21 -12.06 -13.71
CA ALA A 123 -6.65 -12.82 -14.81
C ALA A 123 -7.58 -13.99 -15.19
N GLU A 124 -7.38 -14.60 -16.36
CA GLU A 124 -8.17 -15.77 -16.80
C GLU A 124 -7.99 -16.96 -15.84
N LYS A 125 -6.80 -17.10 -15.27
CA LYS A 125 -6.54 -18.08 -14.22
C LYS A 125 -7.15 -17.58 -12.91
N PHE A 126 -7.86 -18.46 -12.21
CA PHE A 126 -8.34 -18.19 -10.86
C PHE A 126 -7.16 -17.89 -9.94
N SER A 127 -7.25 -16.80 -9.19
CA SER A 127 -6.31 -16.45 -8.13
C SER A 127 -7.07 -16.28 -6.82
N GLY A 128 -6.51 -16.80 -5.75
CA GLY A 128 -7.08 -16.67 -4.41
C GLY A 128 -5.99 -16.71 -3.36
N ASP A 129 -6.02 -15.74 -2.46
CA ASP A 129 -5.12 -15.61 -1.33
C ASP A 129 -5.95 -15.61 -0.04
N PHE A 130 -5.48 -16.33 0.96
CA PHE A 130 -6.12 -16.39 2.27
C PHE A 130 -5.09 -16.20 3.36
N ILE A 131 -5.36 -15.29 4.28
CA ILE A 131 -4.52 -15.03 5.44
C ILE A 131 -5.31 -15.26 6.72
N PHE A 132 -4.75 -16.05 7.62
CA PHE A 132 -5.18 -16.18 9.00
C PHE A 132 -4.00 -15.92 9.92
N ASN A 133 -4.12 -14.95 10.77
CA ASN A 133 -3.10 -14.62 11.77
C ASN A 133 -3.74 -14.46 13.14
N GLN A 134 -3.19 -15.14 14.12
CA GLN A 134 -3.56 -15.04 15.52
C GLN A 134 -2.32 -14.71 16.34
N SER A 135 -2.32 -13.53 16.96
CA SER A 135 -1.23 -13.11 17.83
C SER A 135 -1.49 -13.50 19.28
N ASN A 136 -0.43 -13.76 20.02
CA ASN A 136 -0.45 -14.00 21.46
C ASN A 136 -0.94 -12.78 22.29
N ILE A 137 -0.92 -11.58 21.70
CA ILE A 137 -1.48 -10.36 22.31
C ILE A 137 -2.99 -10.20 22.07
N GLY A 138 -3.68 -11.26 21.59
CA GLY A 138 -5.12 -11.25 21.37
C GLY A 138 -5.58 -10.56 20.07
N GLN A 139 -4.67 -10.32 19.13
CA GLN A 139 -5.03 -9.78 17.82
C GLN A 139 -5.34 -10.93 16.85
N THR A 140 -6.49 -10.85 16.20
CA THR A 140 -6.94 -11.79 15.17
C THR A 140 -7.12 -11.05 13.85
N ASN A 141 -6.45 -11.52 12.80
CA ASN A 141 -6.60 -10.98 11.45
C ASN A 141 -6.99 -12.12 10.51
N ILE A 142 -8.09 -11.96 9.81
CA ILE A 142 -8.57 -12.89 8.80
C ILE A 142 -8.78 -12.10 7.52
N GLY A 143 -8.21 -12.58 6.42
CA GLY A 143 -8.36 -11.93 5.12
C GLY A 143 -8.47 -12.95 4.00
N GLY A 144 -9.27 -12.63 2.99
CA GLY A 144 -9.39 -13.43 1.78
C GLY A 144 -9.55 -12.55 0.56
N TYR A 145 -8.84 -12.90 -0.49
CA TYR A 145 -8.92 -12.29 -1.80
C TYR A 145 -9.14 -13.37 -2.85
N ILE A 146 -10.11 -13.18 -3.71
CA ILE A 146 -10.35 -14.04 -4.86
C ILE A 146 -10.56 -13.21 -6.11
N SER A 147 -10.02 -13.66 -7.22
CA SER A 147 -10.24 -13.01 -8.51
C SER A 147 -10.26 -13.99 -9.67
N LYS A 148 -11.04 -13.68 -10.68
CA LYS A 148 -11.10 -14.41 -11.95
C LYS A 148 -11.65 -13.52 -13.05
N LYS A 149 -11.18 -13.74 -14.28
CA LYS A 149 -11.71 -13.14 -15.50
C LYS A 149 -12.23 -14.24 -16.42
N LYS A 150 -13.40 -14.02 -17.04
CA LYS A 150 -13.94 -14.89 -18.07
C LYS A 150 -14.41 -14.03 -19.23
N GLY A 151 -13.68 -14.08 -20.34
CA GLY A 151 -13.94 -13.24 -21.50
C GLY A 151 -13.80 -11.75 -21.18
N LYS A 152 -14.86 -10.97 -21.35
CA LYS A 152 -14.88 -9.53 -21.07
C LYS A 152 -15.20 -9.19 -19.61
N LEU A 153 -15.67 -10.15 -18.82
CA LEU A 153 -16.07 -9.97 -17.42
C LEU A 153 -14.96 -10.44 -16.49
N GLY A 154 -14.54 -9.56 -15.58
CA GLY A 154 -13.64 -9.90 -14.49
C GLY A 154 -14.27 -9.52 -13.15
N TYR A 155 -13.99 -10.32 -12.11
CA TYR A 155 -14.39 -10.01 -10.75
C TYR A 155 -13.21 -10.20 -9.80
N ALA A 156 -13.15 -9.35 -8.79
CA ALA A 156 -12.28 -9.47 -7.65
C ALA A 156 -13.10 -9.20 -6.39
N VAL A 157 -12.92 -10.03 -5.39
CA VAL A 157 -13.60 -9.90 -4.10
C VAL A 157 -12.55 -9.95 -3.01
N LEU A 158 -12.55 -8.93 -2.17
CA LEU A 158 -11.73 -8.84 -0.97
C LEU A 158 -12.63 -8.79 0.26
N ALA A 159 -12.33 -9.60 1.26
CA ALA A 159 -12.94 -9.53 2.57
C ALA A 159 -11.85 -9.62 3.64
N SER A 160 -11.92 -8.74 4.65
CA SER A 160 -11.01 -8.77 5.78
C SER A 160 -11.74 -8.50 7.08
N PHE A 161 -11.27 -9.17 8.14
CA PHE A 161 -11.75 -8.99 9.49
C PHE A 161 -10.54 -8.86 10.42
N ASN A 162 -10.51 -7.77 11.17
CA ASN A 162 -9.44 -7.51 12.13
C ASN A 162 -10.09 -7.24 13.50
N ALA A 163 -9.66 -7.98 14.49
CA ALA A 163 -10.12 -7.81 15.87
C ALA A 163 -8.92 -7.81 16.82
N GLN A 164 -8.99 -6.96 17.84
CA GLN A 164 -8.03 -6.93 18.92
C GLN A 164 -8.79 -6.99 20.23
N LYS A 165 -8.41 -7.91 21.09
CA LYS A 165 -8.95 -8.00 22.44
C LYS A 165 -8.39 -6.84 23.25
N ALA A 166 -9.28 -6.08 23.89
CA ALA A 166 -8.94 -4.98 24.78
C ALA A 166 -8.34 -5.51 26.10
#